data_8711a9a5536e0445d7fb18329f31577a
#
_entry.id   8711a9a5536e0445d7fb18329f31577a
#
_cell.length_a   1.000
_cell.length_b   1.000
_cell.length_c   1.000
_cell.angle_alpha   90.00
_cell.angle_beta   90.00
_cell.angle_gamma   90.00
#
_symmetry.space_group_name_H-M   'P 1'
#
loop_
_entity.id
_entity.type
_entity.pdbx_description
1 polymer ?
#
loop_
_entity_poly.entity_id
_entity_poly.type
_entity_poly.pdbx_seq_one_letter_code
_entity_poly.pdbx_strand_id
1 'polypeptide(L)'
;AGEAIRDLLATLSFTQVFSPRTYLGTKINGVLWTAAVEMQFYLLFPLLARCFRKKPLLTYLSMLGASLLFVYGVSLPRPEQLRMLQNQLPAFLSVFANGMAAAYVYTLSEKRLAARPIRLLPLFLLPVIAFSLVLLNRIRHGAAGAELLPAYQMAMRYPLSLVFTLLLLALSFSGRVGRALLGNRILRFFAAISYELYIWHQWIAVR
;
A
#
# COMPACT_ATOMS: atom_id res chain seq x y z
N ALA A 1 -29.92 -0.63 -17.74
CA ALA A 1 -29.64 0.79 -17.38
C ALA A 1 -29.42 0.98 -15.87
N GLY A 2 -30.27 0.46 -14.98
CA GLY A 2 -30.16 0.67 -13.54
C GLY A 2 -28.88 0.16 -12.88
N GLU A 3 -28.32 -0.97 -13.33
CA GLU A 3 -27.05 -1.51 -12.81
C GLU A 3 -25.85 -0.61 -13.15
N ALA A 4 -25.79 -0.10 -14.37
CA ALA A 4 -24.71 0.78 -14.79
C ALA A 4 -24.72 2.11 -14.02
N ILE A 5 -25.91 2.66 -13.76
CA ILE A 5 -26.06 3.88 -12.95
C ILE A 5 -25.60 3.62 -11.50
N ARG A 6 -26.02 2.49 -10.92
CA ARG A 6 -25.58 2.11 -9.56
C ARG A 6 -24.05 1.96 -9.48
N ASP A 7 -23.45 1.26 -10.45
CA ASP A 7 -21.99 1.07 -10.50
C ASP A 7 -21.27 2.41 -10.63
N LEU A 8 -21.79 3.31 -11.49
CA LEU A 8 -21.25 4.65 -11.68
C LEU A 8 -21.34 5.47 -10.38
N LEU A 9 -22.49 5.49 -9.73
CA LEU A 9 -22.67 6.22 -8.46
C LEU A 9 -21.78 5.66 -7.36
N ALA A 10 -21.68 4.34 -7.23
CA ALA A 10 -20.79 3.70 -6.26
C ALA A 10 -19.31 4.03 -6.51
N THR A 11 -18.90 4.06 -7.78
CA THR A 11 -17.52 4.42 -8.16
C THR A 11 -17.22 5.90 -7.89
N LEU A 12 -18.14 6.81 -8.26
CA LEU A 12 -17.99 8.24 -8.01
C LEU A 12 -17.99 8.61 -6.52
N SER A 13 -18.72 7.85 -5.70
CA SER A 13 -18.74 8.03 -4.24
C SER A 13 -17.64 7.23 -3.50
N PHE A 14 -16.77 6.50 -4.21
CA PHE A 14 -15.74 5.64 -3.63
C PHE A 14 -16.28 4.56 -2.68
N THR A 15 -17.52 4.14 -2.86
CA THR A 15 -18.21 3.14 -2.02
C THR A 15 -18.32 1.76 -2.69
N GLN A 16 -17.81 1.61 -3.92
CA GLN A 16 -17.91 0.37 -4.71
C GLN A 16 -17.32 -0.85 -3.99
N VAL A 17 -16.34 -0.66 -3.09
CA VAL A 17 -15.68 -1.74 -2.36
C VAL A 17 -16.52 -2.36 -1.24
N PHE A 18 -17.65 -1.74 -0.87
CA PHE A 18 -18.50 -2.21 0.23
C PHE A 18 -19.58 -3.22 -0.18
N SER A 19 -19.79 -3.42 -1.48
CA SER A 19 -20.81 -4.35 -1.97
C SER A 19 -20.21 -5.31 -3.02
N PRO A 20 -20.47 -6.63 -2.90
CA PRO A 20 -20.03 -7.58 -3.90
C PRO A 20 -20.53 -7.25 -5.32
N ARG A 21 -21.75 -6.69 -5.43
CA ARG A 21 -22.35 -6.34 -6.73
C ARG A 21 -21.60 -5.22 -7.44
N THR A 22 -21.16 -4.20 -6.71
CA THR A 22 -20.45 -3.04 -7.27
C THR A 22 -18.95 -3.23 -7.32
N TYR A 23 -18.40 -4.19 -6.56
CA TYR A 23 -16.98 -4.50 -6.54
C TYR A 23 -16.61 -5.66 -7.46
N LEU A 24 -17.17 -6.86 -7.23
CA LEU A 24 -16.85 -8.06 -8.01
C LEU A 24 -17.58 -8.08 -9.37
N GLY A 25 -18.74 -7.46 -9.45
CA GLY A 25 -19.58 -7.38 -10.64
C GLY A 25 -19.42 -6.09 -11.45
N THR A 26 -18.49 -5.21 -11.09
CA THR A 26 -18.32 -3.93 -11.80
C THR A 26 -17.96 -4.14 -13.28
N LYS A 27 -18.61 -3.33 -14.13
CA LYS A 27 -18.33 -3.27 -15.57
C LYS A 27 -17.50 -2.05 -15.96
N ILE A 28 -17.20 -1.18 -15.01
CA ILE A 28 -16.48 0.08 -15.28
C ILE A 28 -14.97 -0.19 -15.33
N ASN A 29 -14.36 -0.36 -14.20
CA ASN A 29 -12.93 -0.67 -14.09
C ASN A 29 -12.63 -1.27 -12.71
N GLY A 30 -12.28 -2.56 -12.68
CA GLY A 30 -12.01 -3.28 -11.44
C GLY A 30 -10.83 -2.73 -10.65
N VAL A 31 -9.90 -2.01 -11.27
CA VAL A 31 -8.71 -1.44 -10.61
C VAL A 31 -9.05 -0.25 -9.70
N LEU A 32 -10.18 0.42 -9.91
CA LEU A 32 -10.57 1.62 -9.14
C LEU A 32 -10.86 1.37 -7.65
N TRP A 33 -10.81 0.11 -7.18
CA TRP A 33 -10.91 -0.18 -5.76
C TRP A 33 -9.79 0.47 -4.94
N THR A 34 -8.59 0.64 -5.51
CA THR A 34 -7.46 1.29 -4.85
C THR A 34 -7.75 2.76 -4.59
N ALA A 35 -8.32 3.47 -5.58
CA ALA A 35 -8.74 4.86 -5.42
C ALA A 35 -9.77 4.99 -4.29
N ALA A 36 -10.70 4.03 -4.16
CA ALA A 36 -11.67 4.04 -3.06
C ALA A 36 -10.99 3.89 -1.68
N VAL A 37 -10.04 2.98 -1.55
CA VAL A 37 -9.28 2.79 -0.30
C VAL A 37 -8.43 4.03 0.03
N GLU A 38 -7.80 4.63 -0.97
CA GLU A 38 -7.00 5.85 -0.79
C GLU A 38 -7.88 7.03 -0.37
N MET A 39 -9.03 7.25 -0.98
CA MET A 39 -9.94 8.33 -0.62
C MET A 39 -10.49 8.16 0.79
N GLN A 40 -10.86 6.94 1.19
CA GLN A 40 -11.24 6.63 2.57
C GLN A 40 -10.11 6.96 3.55
N PHE A 41 -8.87 6.62 3.20
CA PHE A 41 -7.71 6.97 4.03
C PHE A 41 -7.50 8.48 4.08
N TYR A 42 -7.61 9.22 2.98
CA TYR A 42 -7.45 10.68 2.96
C TYR A 42 -8.48 11.39 3.84
N LEU A 43 -9.70 10.87 3.95
CA LEU A 43 -10.70 11.39 4.90
C LEU A 43 -10.27 11.22 6.36
N LEU A 44 -9.59 10.13 6.70
CA LEU A 44 -9.09 9.85 8.05
C LEU A 44 -7.73 10.50 8.33
N PHE A 45 -6.96 10.79 7.27
CA PHE A 45 -5.57 11.25 7.38
C PHE A 45 -5.38 12.48 8.28
N PRO A 46 -6.19 13.55 8.24
CA PRO A 46 -6.00 14.71 9.12
C PRO A 46 -6.09 14.35 10.61
N LEU A 47 -7.00 13.43 10.96
CA LEU A 47 -7.14 12.94 12.33
C LEU A 47 -5.92 12.08 12.72
N LEU A 48 -5.57 11.11 11.88
CA LEU A 48 -4.42 10.23 12.12
C LEU A 48 -3.12 11.02 12.22
N ALA A 49 -2.90 12.02 11.37
CA ALA A 49 -1.72 12.88 11.42
C ALA A 49 -1.64 13.70 12.73
N ARG A 50 -2.77 14.18 13.24
CA ARG A 50 -2.83 14.83 14.57
C ARG A 50 -2.49 13.86 15.69
N CYS A 51 -3.04 12.65 15.65
CA CYS A 51 -2.74 11.60 16.64
C CYS A 51 -1.26 11.18 16.58
N PHE A 52 -0.72 11.01 15.36
CA PHE A 52 0.69 10.68 15.17
C PHE A 52 1.64 11.73 15.74
N ARG A 53 1.34 13.02 15.56
CA ARG A 53 2.14 14.10 16.15
C ARG A 53 2.12 14.11 17.68
N LYS A 54 0.98 13.75 18.29
CA LYS A 54 0.84 13.75 19.76
C LYS A 54 1.37 12.47 20.40
N LYS A 55 1.05 11.31 19.83
CA LYS A 55 1.36 9.98 20.39
C LYS A 55 1.74 9.01 19.24
N PRO A 56 2.94 9.16 18.64
CA PRO A 56 3.31 8.44 17.43
C PRO A 56 3.27 6.91 17.61
N LEU A 57 3.87 6.40 18.68
CA LEU A 57 3.91 4.95 18.93
C LEU A 57 2.51 4.38 19.18
N LEU A 58 1.70 5.04 19.99
CA LEU A 58 0.34 4.57 20.27
C LEU A 58 -0.51 4.56 19.01
N THR A 59 -0.43 5.61 18.19
CA THR A 59 -1.18 5.68 16.92
C THR A 59 -0.73 4.60 15.94
N TYR A 60 0.59 4.40 15.81
CA TYR A 60 1.14 3.31 14.99
C TYR A 60 0.62 1.95 15.44
N LEU A 61 0.73 1.64 16.74
CA LEU A 61 0.28 0.35 17.29
C LEU A 61 -1.24 0.17 17.18
N SER A 62 -2.01 1.23 17.34
CA SER A 62 -3.48 1.17 17.15
C SER A 62 -3.86 0.88 15.69
N MET A 63 -3.21 1.52 14.72
CA MET A 63 -3.44 1.26 13.30
C MET A 63 -2.99 -0.16 12.91
N LEU A 64 -1.83 -0.60 13.41
CA LEU A 64 -1.32 -1.95 13.20
C LEU A 64 -2.25 -2.98 13.81
N GLY A 65 -2.64 -2.80 15.09
CA GLY A 65 -3.55 -3.70 15.79
C GLY A 65 -4.90 -3.82 15.10
N ALA A 66 -5.48 -2.69 14.69
CA ALA A 66 -6.74 -2.68 13.92
C ALA A 66 -6.62 -3.44 12.59
N SER A 67 -5.51 -3.27 11.88
CA SER A 67 -5.24 -4.00 10.64
C SER A 67 -5.10 -5.51 10.88
N LEU A 68 -4.31 -5.91 11.85
CA LEU A 68 -4.09 -7.33 12.18
C LEU A 68 -5.37 -8.01 12.68
N LEU A 69 -6.14 -7.35 13.55
CA LEU A 69 -7.45 -7.83 13.99
C LEU A 69 -8.41 -8.02 12.82
N PHE A 70 -8.43 -7.07 11.87
CA PHE A 70 -9.27 -7.21 10.69
C PHE A 70 -8.80 -8.35 9.78
N VAL A 71 -7.50 -8.47 9.53
CA VAL A 71 -6.95 -9.53 8.66
C VAL A 71 -7.17 -10.91 9.28
N TYR A 72 -6.71 -11.12 10.51
CA TYR A 72 -6.73 -12.45 11.15
C TYR A 72 -8.04 -12.77 11.85
N GLY A 73 -8.76 -11.78 12.37
CA GLY A 73 -10.02 -11.98 13.08
C GLY A 73 -11.27 -11.91 12.21
N VAL A 74 -11.21 -11.17 11.09
CA VAL A 74 -12.38 -10.95 10.24
C VAL A 74 -12.22 -11.58 8.86
N SER A 75 -11.10 -11.31 8.17
CA SER A 75 -10.97 -11.63 6.74
C SER A 75 -10.57 -13.07 6.49
N LEU A 76 -9.48 -13.54 7.09
CA LEU A 76 -8.98 -14.91 6.89
C LEU A 76 -9.98 -16.00 7.34
N PRO A 77 -10.76 -15.81 8.43
CA PRO A 77 -11.80 -16.78 8.80
C PRO A 77 -12.99 -16.85 7.84
N ARG A 78 -13.09 -15.95 6.84
CA ARG A 78 -14.21 -15.89 5.89
C ARG A 78 -13.70 -16.03 4.44
N PRO A 79 -13.28 -17.22 4.01
CA PRO A 79 -12.68 -17.42 2.70
C PRO A 79 -13.61 -17.04 1.54
N GLU A 80 -14.93 -17.21 1.70
CA GLU A 80 -15.94 -16.86 0.71
C GLU A 80 -16.02 -15.34 0.44
N GLN A 81 -15.65 -14.50 1.41
CA GLN A 81 -15.68 -13.03 1.32
C GLN A 81 -14.27 -12.46 1.14
N LEU A 82 -13.23 -13.28 1.15
CA LEU A 82 -11.85 -12.84 1.21
C LEU A 82 -11.48 -11.91 0.04
N ARG A 83 -11.99 -12.18 -1.18
CA ARG A 83 -11.77 -11.33 -2.36
C ARG A 83 -12.25 -9.89 -2.16
N MET A 84 -13.31 -9.69 -1.39
CA MET A 84 -13.82 -8.36 -1.08
C MET A 84 -13.09 -7.77 0.14
N LEU A 85 -12.95 -8.54 1.21
CA LEU A 85 -12.38 -8.07 2.47
C LEU A 85 -10.91 -7.67 2.34
N GLN A 86 -10.13 -8.35 1.48
CA GLN A 86 -8.73 -8.01 1.26
C GLN A 86 -8.50 -6.57 0.76
N ASN A 87 -9.50 -5.97 0.12
CA ASN A 87 -9.44 -4.65 -0.49
C ASN A 87 -10.27 -3.60 0.27
N GLN A 88 -10.44 -3.81 1.58
CA GLN A 88 -11.04 -2.83 2.49
C GLN A 88 -9.95 -2.01 3.20
N LEU A 89 -10.25 -0.75 3.54
CA LEU A 89 -9.30 0.14 4.22
C LEU A 89 -8.67 -0.48 5.48
N PRO A 90 -9.42 -1.18 6.38
CA PRO A 90 -8.80 -1.78 7.56
C PRO A 90 -7.68 -2.75 7.24
N ALA A 91 -7.76 -3.49 6.13
CA ALA A 91 -6.69 -4.40 5.69
C ALA A 91 -5.39 -3.67 5.28
N PHE A 92 -5.47 -2.37 4.98
CA PHE A 92 -4.33 -1.53 4.57
C PHE A 92 -3.82 -0.59 5.67
N LEU A 93 -4.48 -0.51 6.84
CA LEU A 93 -4.05 0.40 7.91
C LEU A 93 -2.61 0.18 8.35
N SER A 94 -2.13 -1.06 8.35
CA SER A 94 -0.72 -1.36 8.65
C SER A 94 0.25 -0.80 7.60
N VAL A 95 -0.13 -0.80 6.33
CA VAL A 95 0.66 -0.21 5.23
C VAL A 95 0.73 1.30 5.38
N PHE A 96 -0.41 1.95 5.62
CA PHE A 96 -0.47 3.39 5.86
C PHE A 96 0.27 3.78 7.15
N ALA A 97 0.18 2.96 8.22
CA ALA A 97 0.92 3.18 9.45
C ALA A 97 2.44 3.18 9.21
N ASN A 98 2.95 2.23 8.41
CA ASN A 98 4.36 2.17 8.04
C ASN A 98 4.79 3.43 7.26
N GLY A 99 3.98 3.89 6.29
CA GLY A 99 4.25 5.13 5.57
C GLY A 99 4.26 6.37 6.47
N MET A 100 3.30 6.49 7.38
CA MET A 100 3.24 7.59 8.35
C MET A 100 4.41 7.55 9.33
N ALA A 101 4.81 6.36 9.80
CA ALA A 101 5.99 6.19 10.66
C ALA A 101 7.27 6.58 9.91
N ALA A 102 7.42 6.20 8.64
CA ALA A 102 8.55 6.62 7.82
C ALA A 102 8.62 8.13 7.67
N ALA A 103 7.51 8.78 7.34
CA ALA A 103 7.44 10.24 7.24
C ALA A 103 7.80 10.92 8.57
N TYR A 104 7.35 10.38 9.68
CA TYR A 104 7.68 10.89 11.02
C TYR A 104 9.18 10.75 11.32
N VAL A 105 9.76 9.56 11.09
CA VAL A 105 11.20 9.32 11.27
C VAL A 105 12.02 10.22 10.34
N TYR A 106 11.59 10.38 9.09
CA TYR A 106 12.25 11.27 8.14
C TYR A 106 12.29 12.71 8.66
N THR A 107 11.16 13.28 9.08
CA THR A 107 11.08 14.67 9.57
C THR A 107 11.92 14.92 10.82
N LEU A 108 12.02 13.94 11.73
CA LEU A 108 12.87 14.03 12.92
C LEU A 108 14.36 13.94 12.59
N SER A 109 14.71 13.20 11.56
CA SER A 109 16.09 12.83 11.23
C SER A 109 16.70 13.70 10.12
N GLU A 110 15.87 14.40 9.33
CA GLU A 110 16.30 15.14 8.14
C GLU A 110 17.46 16.09 8.41
N LYS A 111 17.35 16.93 9.44
CA LYS A 111 18.40 17.89 9.79
C LYS A 111 19.71 17.25 10.24
N ARG A 112 19.65 16.10 10.91
CA ARG A 112 20.83 15.39 11.41
C ARG A 112 21.53 14.61 10.30
N LEU A 113 20.76 13.98 9.42
CA LEU A 113 21.28 13.09 8.38
C LEU A 113 21.64 13.84 7.09
N ALA A 114 21.05 15.01 6.82
CA ALA A 114 21.47 15.88 5.73
C ALA A 114 22.92 16.34 5.91
N ALA A 115 23.38 16.53 7.15
CA ALA A 115 24.77 16.89 7.45
C ALA A 115 25.76 15.71 7.31
N ARG A 116 25.27 14.47 7.39
CA ARG A 116 26.11 13.25 7.31
C ARG A 116 25.38 12.20 6.45
N PRO A 117 25.47 12.26 5.11
CA PRO A 117 24.82 11.27 4.26
C PRO A 117 25.33 9.86 4.59
N ILE A 118 24.40 8.93 4.74
CA ILE A 118 24.73 7.55 5.10
C ILE A 118 25.48 6.91 3.93
N ARG A 119 26.80 6.76 4.07
CA ARG A 119 27.65 6.06 3.10
C ARG A 119 27.37 4.55 3.03
N LEU A 120 26.59 4.03 3.98
CA LEU A 120 26.26 2.62 4.14
C LEU A 120 24.98 2.21 3.36
N LEU A 121 24.40 3.11 2.56
CA LEU A 121 23.18 2.80 1.80
C LEU A 121 23.26 1.49 1.00
N PRO A 122 24.33 1.19 0.24
CA PRO A 122 24.41 -0.08 -0.50
C PRO A 122 24.35 -1.30 0.41
N LEU A 123 24.89 -1.20 1.63
CA LEU A 123 24.90 -2.28 2.61
C LEU A 123 23.49 -2.61 3.13
N PHE A 124 22.60 -1.61 3.20
CA PHE A 124 21.20 -1.81 3.59
C PHE A 124 20.31 -2.16 2.39
N LEU A 125 20.62 -1.65 1.22
CA LEU A 125 19.79 -1.83 0.02
C LEU A 125 19.77 -3.28 -0.45
N LEU A 126 20.92 -3.94 -0.49
CA LEU A 126 21.04 -5.33 -0.91
C LEU A 126 20.24 -6.31 -0.03
N PRO A 127 20.38 -6.30 1.31
CA PRO A 127 19.55 -7.15 2.20
C PRO A 127 18.05 -6.87 2.06
N VAL A 128 17.65 -5.61 1.92
CA VAL A 128 16.23 -5.24 1.74
C VAL A 128 15.68 -5.78 0.43
N ILE A 129 16.42 -5.64 -0.67
CA ILE A 129 16.03 -6.22 -1.98
C ILE A 129 15.96 -7.75 -1.88
N ALA A 130 17.00 -8.40 -1.34
CA ALA A 130 17.03 -9.84 -1.18
C ALA A 130 15.86 -10.36 -0.34
N PHE A 131 15.55 -9.69 0.78
CA PHE A 131 14.43 -10.06 1.62
C PHE A 131 13.08 -9.83 0.93
N SER A 132 12.94 -8.75 0.14
CA SER A 132 11.76 -8.51 -0.70
C SER A 132 11.53 -9.63 -1.70
N LEU A 133 12.61 -10.09 -2.37
CA LEU A 133 12.54 -11.20 -3.31
C LEU A 133 12.15 -12.52 -2.62
N VAL A 134 12.68 -12.77 -1.42
CA VAL A 134 12.30 -13.94 -0.62
C VAL A 134 10.81 -13.89 -0.25
N LEU A 135 10.29 -12.75 0.19
CA LEU A 135 8.87 -12.58 0.52
C LEU A 135 7.99 -12.78 -0.72
N LEU A 136 8.34 -12.17 -1.85
CA LEU A 136 7.61 -12.34 -3.11
C LEU A 136 7.62 -13.80 -3.57
N ASN A 137 8.76 -14.47 -3.46
CA ASN A 137 8.86 -15.88 -3.78
C ASN A 137 7.99 -16.75 -2.86
N ARG A 138 7.93 -16.44 -1.56
CA ARG A 138 7.02 -17.12 -0.62
C ARG A 138 5.56 -16.92 -0.97
N ILE A 139 5.16 -15.72 -1.38
CA ILE A 139 3.80 -15.44 -1.84
C ILE A 139 3.50 -16.29 -3.09
N ARG A 140 4.42 -16.33 -4.05
CA ARG A 140 4.27 -17.09 -5.29
C ARG A 140 4.13 -18.59 -5.05
N HIS A 141 5.00 -19.17 -4.23
CA HIS A 141 4.99 -20.63 -3.98
C HIS A 141 3.91 -21.05 -2.97
N GLY A 142 3.60 -20.20 -1.99
CA GLY A 142 2.52 -20.48 -1.05
C GLY A 142 1.13 -20.42 -1.68
N ALA A 143 0.98 -19.63 -2.73
CA ALA A 143 -0.24 -19.54 -3.53
C ALA A 143 -0.26 -20.60 -4.65
N ALA A 144 -0.09 -21.88 -4.29
CA ALA A 144 -0.11 -23.00 -5.25
C ALA A 144 -1.44 -23.16 -6.00
N GLY A 145 -2.44 -22.32 -5.70
CA GLY A 145 -3.70 -22.17 -6.44
C GLY A 145 -4.20 -20.73 -6.38
N ALA A 146 -4.91 -20.29 -7.41
CA ALA A 146 -5.46 -18.93 -7.47
C ALA A 146 -6.40 -18.60 -6.30
N GLU A 147 -6.97 -19.61 -5.65
CA GLU A 147 -7.87 -19.45 -4.50
C GLU A 147 -7.15 -19.02 -3.22
N LEU A 148 -5.91 -19.46 -3.02
CA LEU A 148 -5.11 -19.14 -1.82
C LEU A 148 -4.35 -17.81 -1.96
N LEU A 149 -4.19 -17.30 -3.18
CA LEU A 149 -3.45 -16.07 -3.44
C LEU A 149 -3.91 -14.87 -2.59
N PRO A 150 -5.22 -14.57 -2.45
CA PRO A 150 -5.69 -13.48 -1.63
C PRO A 150 -5.27 -13.60 -0.15
N ALA A 151 -5.33 -14.81 0.42
CA ALA A 151 -4.95 -15.06 1.80
C ALA A 151 -3.45 -14.81 2.03
N TYR A 152 -2.59 -15.33 1.14
CA TYR A 152 -1.15 -15.09 1.20
C TYR A 152 -0.79 -13.62 0.99
N GLN A 153 -1.44 -12.93 0.07
CA GLN A 153 -1.24 -11.50 -0.15
C GLN A 153 -1.59 -10.69 1.10
N MET A 154 -2.70 -11.01 1.77
CA MET A 154 -3.08 -10.33 3.02
C MET A 154 -2.09 -10.60 4.14
N ALA A 155 -1.72 -11.86 4.37
CA ALA A 155 -0.79 -12.24 5.43
C ALA A 155 0.60 -11.62 5.25
N MET A 156 1.07 -11.52 4.00
CA MET A 156 2.40 -10.96 3.67
C MET A 156 2.40 -9.44 3.45
N ARG A 157 1.25 -8.78 3.47
CA ARG A 157 1.12 -7.34 3.21
C ARG A 157 1.91 -6.50 4.21
N TYR A 158 1.78 -6.79 5.50
CA TYR A 158 2.50 -6.05 6.54
C TYR A 158 4.02 -6.20 6.43
N PRO A 159 4.62 -7.40 6.44
CA PRO A 159 6.07 -7.53 6.32
C PRO A 159 6.61 -6.95 5.02
N LEU A 160 5.90 -7.11 3.90
CA LEU A 160 6.30 -6.54 2.62
C LEU A 160 6.28 -5.00 2.65
N SER A 161 5.21 -4.40 3.21
CA SER A 161 5.12 -2.94 3.34
C SER A 161 6.20 -2.37 4.26
N LEU A 162 6.57 -3.08 5.32
CA LEU A 162 7.66 -2.68 6.21
C LEU A 162 9.00 -2.66 5.47
N VAL A 163 9.28 -3.68 4.66
CA VAL A 163 10.50 -3.76 3.85
C VAL A 163 10.58 -2.61 2.85
N PHE A 164 9.48 -2.32 2.13
CA PHE A 164 9.44 -1.17 1.21
C PHE A 164 9.58 0.17 1.95
N THR A 165 9.01 0.29 3.14
CA THR A 165 9.15 1.47 4.00
C THR A 165 10.60 1.71 4.40
N LEU A 166 11.32 0.66 4.80
CA LEU A 166 12.75 0.74 5.12
C LEU A 166 13.58 1.09 3.89
N LEU A 167 13.24 0.54 2.72
CA LEU A 167 13.88 0.88 1.45
C LEU A 167 13.70 2.37 1.11
N LEU A 168 12.46 2.88 1.23
CA LEU A 168 12.17 4.29 0.97
C LEU A 168 12.92 5.21 1.92
N LEU A 169 12.99 4.88 3.22
CA LEU A 169 13.80 5.62 4.19
C LEU A 169 15.29 5.60 3.83
N ALA A 170 15.84 4.43 3.53
CA ALA A 170 17.24 4.30 3.13
C ALA A 170 17.57 5.14 1.89
N LEU A 171 16.70 5.12 0.87
CA LEU A 171 16.83 5.92 -0.33
C LEU A 171 16.69 7.43 -0.05
N SER A 172 15.77 7.83 0.83
CA SER A 172 15.57 9.23 1.22
C SER A 172 16.80 9.82 1.91
N PHE A 173 17.54 9.02 2.67
CA PHE A 173 18.76 9.44 3.36
C PHE A 173 20.05 9.23 2.55
N SER A 174 19.97 8.71 1.35
CA SER A 174 21.14 8.42 0.51
C SER A 174 21.82 9.63 -0.14
N GLY A 175 21.29 10.82 0.07
CA GLY A 175 21.87 12.08 -0.40
C GLY A 175 21.99 12.15 -1.94
N ARG A 176 23.21 12.37 -2.45
CA ARG A 176 23.45 12.50 -3.90
C ARG A 176 23.17 11.21 -4.68
N VAL A 177 23.48 10.06 -4.10
CA VAL A 177 23.28 8.75 -4.74
C VAL A 177 21.78 8.47 -4.96
N GLY A 178 20.95 8.64 -3.95
CA GLY A 178 19.51 8.45 -4.10
C GLY A 178 18.91 9.44 -5.09
N ARG A 179 19.35 10.70 -5.09
CA ARG A 179 18.92 11.69 -6.08
C ARG A 179 19.32 11.33 -7.50
N ALA A 180 20.52 10.79 -7.72
CA ALA A 180 20.97 10.35 -9.03
C ALA A 180 20.17 9.15 -9.53
N LEU A 181 19.90 8.18 -8.65
CA LEU A 181 19.13 6.98 -8.99
C LEU A 181 17.66 7.28 -9.24
N LEU A 182 17.00 8.02 -8.33
CA LEU A 182 15.55 8.22 -8.38
C LEU A 182 15.13 9.57 -9.00
N GLY A 183 16.01 10.56 -9.02
CA GLY A 183 15.72 11.91 -9.52
C GLY A 183 16.02 12.12 -11.00
N ASN A 184 16.34 11.08 -11.76
CA ASN A 184 16.60 11.21 -13.19
C ASN A 184 15.31 11.49 -14.00
N ARG A 185 15.47 12.04 -15.21
CA ARG A 185 14.35 12.46 -16.07
C ARG A 185 13.41 11.31 -16.44
N ILE A 186 13.96 10.11 -16.67
CA ILE A 186 13.19 8.92 -17.07
C ILE A 186 12.26 8.49 -15.93
N LEU A 187 12.80 8.31 -14.71
CA LEU A 187 11.99 7.91 -13.56
C LEU A 187 10.97 8.97 -13.16
N ARG A 188 11.31 10.26 -13.27
CA ARG A 188 10.34 11.35 -13.05
C ARG A 188 9.20 11.33 -14.08
N PHE A 189 9.50 11.03 -15.34
CA PHE A 189 8.46 10.87 -16.35
C PHE A 189 7.53 9.71 -16.01
N PHE A 190 8.08 8.52 -15.73
CA PHE A 190 7.25 7.37 -15.34
C PHE A 190 6.49 7.60 -14.03
N ALA A 191 7.07 8.30 -13.06
CA ALA A 191 6.36 8.66 -11.84
C ALA A 191 5.17 9.59 -12.11
N ALA A 192 5.32 10.55 -13.03
CA ALA A 192 4.26 11.49 -13.40
C ALA A 192 3.05 10.79 -14.06
N ILE A 193 3.29 9.75 -14.86
CA ILE A 193 2.23 9.03 -15.58
C ILE A 193 1.87 7.68 -14.94
N SER A 194 2.46 7.34 -13.78
CA SER A 194 2.29 6.03 -13.15
C SER A 194 0.84 5.73 -12.76
N TYR A 195 0.09 6.76 -12.34
CA TYR A 195 -1.30 6.63 -11.95
C TYR A 195 -2.20 6.36 -13.17
N GLU A 196 -1.99 7.07 -14.26
CA GLU A 196 -2.68 6.86 -15.52
C GLU A 196 -2.39 5.47 -16.09
N LEU A 197 -1.10 5.06 -16.09
CA LEU A 197 -0.71 3.71 -16.49
C LEU A 197 -1.39 2.65 -15.63
N TYR A 198 -1.47 2.88 -14.31
CA TYR A 198 -2.16 1.99 -13.39
C TYR A 198 -3.67 1.90 -13.68
N ILE A 199 -4.35 3.00 -13.99
CA ILE A 199 -5.79 2.98 -14.32
C ILE A 199 -6.03 2.27 -15.66
N TRP A 200 -5.20 2.52 -16.65
CA TRP A 200 -5.43 2.04 -18.01
C TRP A 200 -4.88 0.64 -18.29
N HIS A 201 -3.94 0.11 -17.47
CA HIS A 201 -3.29 -1.17 -17.76
C HIS A 201 -4.28 -2.33 -17.89
N GLN A 202 -5.36 -2.36 -17.12
CA GLN A 202 -6.36 -3.41 -17.20
C GLN A 202 -7.09 -3.41 -18.54
N TRP A 203 -7.38 -2.24 -19.10
CA TRP A 203 -8.01 -2.10 -20.41
C TRP A 203 -7.08 -2.48 -21.55
N ILE A 204 -5.79 -2.30 -21.38
CA ILE A 204 -4.76 -2.64 -22.38
C ILE A 204 -4.40 -4.13 -22.30
N ALA A 205 -4.29 -4.69 -21.09
CA ALA A 205 -3.82 -6.05 -20.87
C ALA A 205 -4.90 -7.13 -21.08
N VAL A 206 -6.18 -6.79 -21.02
CA VAL A 206 -7.30 -7.75 -21.12
C VAL A 206 -7.84 -7.85 -22.55
N ARG A 207 -7.26 -7.14 -23.52
CA ARG A 207 -7.50 -7.32 -24.95
C ARG A 207 -6.47 -8.26 -25.52
#